data_04f72197e8102531b1314e0f2cad6906
#
_entry.id   04f72197e8102531b1314e0f2cad6906
#
_cell.length_a   1.000
_cell.length_b   1.000
_cell.length_c   1.000
_cell.angle_alpha   90.00
_cell.angle_beta   90.00
_cell.angle_gamma   90.00
#
_symmetry.space_group_name_H-M   'P 1'
#
loop_
_entity.id
_entity.type
_entity.pdbx_description
1 polymer ?
#
loop_
_entity_poly.entity_id
_entity_poly.type
_entity_poly.pdbx_seq_one_letter_code
_entity_poly.pdbx_strand_id
1 'polypeptide(L)'
;MCPAGNFMSAGCVLSSTILQEAQTDREQQNLISGYIQNPDTTDEENTESTTDEPEEETDPNMERIVDFQNLQQINPEILAWITVPGTPIDYPVALGEDNSYYLNHTVTGESNILGSIFATAGTDFEESHIILYGHNMASGKMFGSLKKYHDKDFRNTYPYVYVYTPETTYTCAIYSVYSTRYDSDVFTLGYKGDSEEWKQWIAETVQNAEYDCNIAPTGKEKVFTLSTCVGDGSNPYRLVIHAVTVAQKEVANAEKEAS
;
A
#
# COMPACT_ATOMS: atom_id res chain seq x y z
N MET A 1 26.54 32.78 -31.44
CA MET A 1 26.31 32.83 -29.98
C MET A 1 25.47 31.62 -29.59
N CYS A 2 26.09 30.56 -29.11
CA CYS A 2 25.37 29.39 -28.59
C CYS A 2 24.92 29.67 -27.16
N PRO A 3 23.67 29.36 -26.75
CA PRO A 3 23.28 29.43 -25.35
C PRO A 3 23.97 28.30 -24.57
N ALA A 4 24.61 28.67 -23.48
CA ALA A 4 25.22 27.73 -22.54
C ALA A 4 24.10 26.86 -21.90
N GLY A 5 24.06 25.59 -22.25
CA GLY A 5 23.24 24.60 -21.56
C GLY A 5 23.78 24.40 -20.16
N ASN A 6 22.93 24.61 -19.17
CA ASN A 6 23.20 24.29 -17.76
C ASN A 6 23.32 22.76 -17.64
N PHE A 7 24.53 22.24 -17.70
CA PHE A 7 24.86 20.89 -17.24
C PHE A 7 24.84 20.88 -15.71
N MET A 8 23.70 20.57 -15.11
CA MET A 8 23.72 20.13 -13.73
C MET A 8 24.57 18.87 -13.66
N SER A 9 25.67 18.91 -12.88
CA SER A 9 26.55 17.76 -12.73
C SER A 9 25.79 16.60 -12.06
N ALA A 10 26.07 15.36 -12.49
CA ALA A 10 25.45 14.15 -11.91
C ALA A 10 25.55 14.09 -10.36
N GLY A 11 26.61 14.69 -9.78
CA GLY A 11 26.78 14.82 -8.32
C GLY A 11 25.76 15.73 -7.65
N CYS A 12 25.24 16.75 -8.34
CA CYS A 12 24.23 17.66 -7.78
C CYS A 12 22.83 17.00 -7.75
N VAL A 13 22.52 16.17 -8.74
CA VAL A 13 21.24 15.42 -8.80
C VAL A 13 21.21 14.33 -7.73
N LEU A 14 22.30 13.59 -7.53
CA LEU A 14 22.40 12.54 -6.50
C LEU A 14 22.27 13.14 -5.08
N SER A 15 22.85 14.31 -4.82
CA SER A 15 22.72 14.96 -3.50
C SER A 15 21.29 15.44 -3.22
N SER A 16 20.58 15.93 -4.23
CA SER A 16 19.19 16.36 -4.08
C SER A 16 18.24 15.17 -3.80
N THR A 17 18.43 14.04 -4.49
CA THR A 17 17.64 12.82 -4.27
C THR A 17 17.83 12.30 -2.84
N ILE A 18 19.08 12.22 -2.34
CA ILE A 18 19.37 11.76 -0.98
C ILE A 18 18.71 12.67 0.07
N LEU A 19 18.70 13.99 -0.15
CA LEU A 19 18.06 14.93 0.75
C LEU A 19 16.54 14.74 0.78
N GLN A 20 15.92 14.53 -0.38
CA GLN A 20 14.47 14.29 -0.48
C GLN A 20 14.08 12.93 0.13
N GLU A 21 14.90 11.88 -0.05
CA GLU A 21 14.69 10.60 0.62
C GLU A 21 14.80 10.74 2.15
N ALA A 22 15.76 11.50 2.66
CA ALA A 22 15.88 11.75 4.10
C ALA A 22 14.73 12.61 4.66
N GLN A 23 14.18 13.51 3.85
CA GLN A 23 12.98 14.27 4.21
C GLN A 23 11.75 13.37 4.30
N THR A 24 11.54 12.51 3.30
CA THR A 24 10.45 11.51 3.31
C THR A 24 10.54 10.58 4.51
N ASP A 25 11.74 10.11 4.88
CA ASP A 25 11.93 9.27 6.07
C ASP A 25 11.49 9.98 7.36
N ARG A 26 11.87 11.24 7.53
CA ARG A 26 11.47 12.02 8.71
C ARG A 26 9.97 12.24 8.75
N GLU A 27 9.38 12.58 7.61
CA GLU A 27 7.92 12.75 7.50
C GLU A 27 7.21 11.45 7.85
N GLN A 28 7.61 10.32 7.25
CA GLN A 28 7.05 9.01 7.54
C GLN A 28 7.20 8.65 9.03
N GLN A 29 8.37 8.83 9.63
CA GLN A 29 8.59 8.54 11.05
C GLN A 29 7.75 9.44 11.96
N ASN A 30 7.59 10.72 11.62
CA ASN A 30 6.74 11.64 12.36
C ASN A 30 5.27 11.20 12.29
N LEU A 31 4.79 10.78 11.11
CA LEU A 31 3.44 10.28 10.94
C LEU A 31 3.22 8.97 11.70
N ILE A 32 4.17 8.03 11.62
CA ILE A 32 4.08 6.77 12.38
C ILE A 32 4.07 7.06 13.89
N SER A 33 5.01 7.83 14.40
CA SER A 33 5.13 8.10 15.85
C SER A 33 3.98 8.94 16.40
N GLY A 34 3.37 9.80 15.57
CA GLY A 34 2.30 10.68 15.97
C GLY A 34 0.90 10.07 15.88
N TYR A 35 0.68 9.16 14.94
CA TYR A 35 -0.67 8.75 14.54
C TYR A 35 -0.88 7.23 14.47
N ILE A 36 0.17 6.44 14.71
CA ILE A 36 0.08 4.98 14.68
C ILE A 36 0.34 4.42 16.07
N GLN A 37 -0.60 3.61 16.56
CA GLN A 37 -0.43 2.85 17.80
C GLN A 37 -0.32 1.37 17.41
N ASN A 38 0.83 0.78 17.70
CA ASN A 38 0.99 -0.66 17.60
C ASN A 38 0.50 -1.30 18.89
N PRO A 39 -0.08 -2.52 18.84
CA PRO A 39 -0.40 -3.24 20.07
C PRO A 39 0.86 -3.37 20.92
N ASP A 40 0.73 -3.17 22.22
CA ASP A 40 1.82 -3.36 23.17
C ASP A 40 2.34 -4.80 23.01
N THR A 41 3.54 -4.95 22.47
CA THR A 41 4.30 -6.16 22.66
C THR A 41 4.76 -6.13 24.10
N THR A 42 3.91 -6.59 25.02
CA THR A 42 4.29 -6.79 26.41
C THR A 42 5.45 -7.79 26.38
N ASP A 43 6.62 -7.31 26.80
CA ASP A 43 7.76 -8.16 27.09
C ASP A 43 7.26 -9.32 27.96
N GLU A 44 7.42 -10.55 27.46
CA GLU A 44 7.18 -11.76 28.21
C GLU A 44 8.21 -11.83 29.37
N GLU A 45 7.98 -11.13 30.46
CA GLU A 45 8.59 -11.38 31.74
C GLU A 45 7.51 -11.67 32.79
N ASN A 46 7.23 -12.99 32.92
CA ASN A 46 6.85 -13.64 34.15
C ASN A 46 5.49 -13.31 34.77
N THR A 47 4.44 -14.02 34.33
CA THR A 47 3.39 -14.45 35.25
C THR A 47 2.91 -15.87 34.89
N GLU A 48 3.30 -16.83 35.69
CA GLU A 48 2.68 -18.16 35.77
C GLU A 48 1.19 -18.00 36.09
N SER A 49 0.33 -18.14 35.09
CA SER A 49 -1.11 -18.30 35.27
C SER A 49 -1.57 -19.44 34.36
N THR A 50 -1.77 -20.59 34.95
CA THR A 50 -2.40 -21.78 34.39
C THR A 50 -3.87 -21.52 34.10
N THR A 51 -4.22 -21.33 32.83
CA THR A 51 -5.54 -21.63 32.28
C THR A 51 -5.36 -22.16 30.86
N ASP A 52 -5.68 -23.45 30.68
CA ASP A 52 -5.71 -24.17 29.39
C ASP A 52 -6.93 -23.73 28.55
N GLU A 53 -6.90 -22.53 27.98
CA GLU A 53 -7.67 -22.19 26.79
C GLU A 53 -6.65 -21.77 25.73
N PRO A 54 -6.78 -22.24 24.46
CA PRO A 54 -5.89 -21.78 23.41
C PRO A 54 -6.17 -20.28 23.20
N GLU A 55 -5.23 -19.42 23.56
CA GLU A 55 -5.22 -18.02 23.15
C GLU A 55 -5.20 -18.00 21.63
N GLU A 56 -6.24 -17.48 20.97
CA GLU A 56 -6.21 -17.18 19.54
C GLU A 56 -5.06 -16.18 19.34
N GLU A 57 -3.99 -16.62 18.65
CA GLU A 57 -2.89 -15.74 18.24
C GLU A 57 -3.49 -14.62 17.37
N THR A 58 -3.72 -13.46 17.96
CA THR A 58 -4.21 -12.28 17.24
C THR A 58 -3.08 -11.72 16.39
N ASP A 59 -3.35 -11.48 15.10
CA ASP A 59 -2.39 -10.83 14.22
C ASP A 59 -2.16 -9.37 14.68
N PRO A 60 -0.95 -9.02 15.13
CA PRO A 60 -0.67 -7.68 15.67
C PRO A 60 -0.96 -6.55 14.66
N ASN A 61 -0.90 -6.84 13.35
CA ASN A 61 -1.26 -5.84 12.35
C ASN A 61 -2.77 -5.55 12.32
N MET A 62 -3.61 -6.51 12.71
CA MET A 62 -5.05 -6.30 12.83
C MET A 62 -5.44 -5.49 14.09
N GLU A 63 -4.57 -5.46 15.08
CA GLU A 63 -4.75 -4.69 16.32
C GLU A 63 -4.12 -3.29 16.26
N ARG A 64 -3.43 -2.98 15.18
CA ARG A 64 -2.82 -1.68 14.94
C ARG A 64 -3.89 -0.60 14.75
N ILE A 65 -3.75 0.52 15.45
CA ILE A 65 -4.69 1.66 15.37
C ILE A 65 -4.03 2.79 14.58
N VAL A 66 -4.78 3.32 13.60
CA VAL A 66 -4.41 4.48 12.80
C VAL A 66 -5.35 5.64 13.16
N ASP A 67 -4.80 6.74 13.63
CA ASP A 67 -5.57 7.95 14.01
C ASP A 67 -5.91 8.79 12.76
N PHE A 68 -6.90 8.34 12.00
CA PHE A 68 -7.37 9.05 10.80
C PHE A 68 -7.96 10.42 11.13
N GLN A 69 -8.57 10.61 12.30
CA GLN A 69 -9.15 11.89 12.68
C GLN A 69 -8.08 13.00 12.69
N ASN A 70 -6.92 12.72 13.24
CA ASN A 70 -5.83 13.69 13.27
C ASN A 70 -5.01 13.70 11.96
N LEU A 71 -4.85 12.57 11.26
CA LEU A 71 -4.22 12.54 9.93
C LEU A 71 -4.99 13.39 8.92
N GLN A 72 -6.32 13.34 8.94
CA GLN A 72 -7.18 14.13 8.05
C GLN A 72 -7.20 15.63 8.37
N GLN A 73 -6.75 16.05 9.56
CA GLN A 73 -6.48 17.47 9.85
C GLN A 73 -5.21 17.98 9.15
N ILE A 74 -4.24 17.08 8.88
CA ILE A 74 -3.06 17.42 8.08
C ILE A 74 -3.45 17.49 6.61
N ASN A 75 -4.14 16.46 6.11
CA ASN A 75 -4.61 16.37 4.76
C ASN A 75 -5.90 15.52 4.69
N PRO A 76 -7.06 16.12 4.36
CA PRO A 76 -8.34 15.39 4.28
C PRO A 76 -8.36 14.33 3.17
N GLU A 77 -7.42 14.37 2.22
CA GLU A 77 -7.25 13.37 1.18
C GLU A 77 -6.55 12.08 1.66
N ILE A 78 -6.09 12.00 2.91
CA ILE A 78 -5.58 10.75 3.50
C ILE A 78 -6.78 9.87 3.86
N LEU A 79 -7.05 8.85 3.03
CA LEU A 79 -8.20 7.97 3.20
C LEU A 79 -7.84 6.57 3.68
N ALA A 80 -6.57 6.19 3.59
CA ALA A 80 -6.12 4.89 4.06
C ALA A 80 -4.66 4.95 4.53
N TRP A 81 -4.22 3.84 5.13
CA TRP A 81 -2.82 3.57 5.43
C TRP A 81 -2.49 2.16 4.94
N ILE A 82 -1.30 1.94 4.39
CA ILE A 82 -0.86 0.64 3.90
C ILE A 82 0.40 0.18 4.61
N THR A 83 0.43 -1.09 5.02
CA THR A 83 1.62 -1.76 5.55
C THR A 83 1.86 -3.06 4.78
N VAL A 84 3.12 -3.29 4.37
CA VAL A 84 3.55 -4.54 3.72
C VAL A 84 4.73 -5.12 4.50
N PRO A 85 4.51 -6.13 5.34
CA PRO A 85 5.55 -6.74 6.15
C PRO A 85 6.75 -7.23 5.33
N GLY A 86 7.95 -7.20 5.90
CA GLY A 86 9.21 -7.56 5.21
C GLY A 86 9.72 -6.49 4.25
N THR A 87 9.01 -5.37 4.15
CA THR A 87 9.37 -4.20 3.32
C THR A 87 9.31 -2.91 4.15
N PRO A 88 9.89 -1.78 3.68
CA PRO A 88 9.72 -0.49 4.33
C PRO A 88 8.36 0.18 4.03
N ILE A 89 7.42 -0.51 3.37
CA ILE A 89 6.11 0.06 3.03
C ILE A 89 5.25 0.12 4.29
N ASP A 90 5.10 1.33 4.79
CA ASP A 90 4.30 1.70 5.94
C ASP A 90 3.92 3.18 5.80
N TYR A 91 2.94 3.48 4.92
CA TYR A 91 2.66 4.82 4.41
C TYR A 91 1.18 5.16 4.45
N PRO A 92 0.84 6.46 4.61
CA PRO A 92 -0.50 6.94 4.29
C PRO A 92 -0.80 6.77 2.79
N VAL A 93 -2.07 6.56 2.48
CA VAL A 93 -2.61 6.50 1.12
C VAL A 93 -3.51 7.70 0.89
N ALA A 94 -3.15 8.53 -0.08
CA ALA A 94 -3.94 9.68 -0.46
C ALA A 94 -4.89 9.38 -1.62
N LEU A 95 -6.01 10.11 -1.69
CA LEU A 95 -6.91 10.14 -2.83
C LEU A 95 -7.06 11.59 -3.31
N GLY A 96 -6.32 11.94 -4.36
CA GLY A 96 -6.36 13.27 -4.96
C GLY A 96 -7.45 13.41 -6.01
N GLU A 97 -7.63 14.65 -6.50
CA GLU A 97 -8.55 14.94 -7.61
C GLU A 97 -8.11 14.30 -8.94
N ASP A 98 -6.80 14.00 -9.09
CA ASP A 98 -6.21 13.38 -10.27
C ASP A 98 -5.12 12.34 -9.91
N ASN A 99 -4.63 11.61 -10.91
CA ASN A 99 -3.59 10.58 -10.76
C ASN A 99 -2.17 11.14 -10.94
N SER A 100 -1.96 12.46 -10.89
CA SER A 100 -0.67 13.10 -11.18
C SER A 100 -0.08 13.90 -10.01
N TYR A 101 -0.91 14.51 -9.16
CA TYR A 101 -0.46 15.35 -8.07
C TYR A 101 0.48 14.62 -7.10
N TYR A 102 0.08 13.46 -6.62
CA TYR A 102 0.86 12.66 -5.67
C TYR A 102 2.04 11.92 -6.28
N LEU A 103 2.26 12.02 -7.60
CA LEU A 103 3.50 11.54 -8.21
C LEU A 103 4.73 12.36 -7.77
N ASN A 104 4.53 13.62 -7.37
CA ASN A 104 5.64 14.51 -7.00
C ASN A 104 5.34 15.44 -5.82
N HIS A 105 4.34 15.08 -5.00
CA HIS A 105 4.02 15.74 -3.73
C HIS A 105 3.85 14.73 -2.61
N THR A 106 4.34 15.09 -1.41
CA THR A 106 4.07 14.34 -0.20
C THR A 106 2.63 14.57 0.26
N VAL A 107 2.16 13.75 1.21
CA VAL A 107 0.82 13.95 1.80
C VAL A 107 0.71 15.26 2.60
N THR A 108 1.82 15.89 2.97
CA THR A 108 1.84 17.21 3.61
C THR A 108 1.88 18.36 2.60
N GLY A 109 1.85 18.05 1.28
CA GLY A 109 1.82 19.04 0.20
C GLY A 109 3.20 19.55 -0.25
N GLU A 110 4.28 19.01 0.30
CA GLU A 110 5.65 19.35 -0.09
C GLU A 110 6.01 18.73 -1.45
N SER A 111 6.67 19.51 -2.32
CA SER A 111 7.18 18.96 -3.59
C SER A 111 8.34 18.00 -3.33
N ASN A 112 8.20 16.75 -3.77
CA ASN A 112 9.19 15.68 -3.56
C ASN A 112 9.11 14.65 -4.69
N ILE A 113 10.25 14.27 -5.25
CA ILE A 113 10.32 13.30 -6.35
C ILE A 113 9.90 11.87 -5.97
N LEU A 114 9.84 11.56 -4.67
CA LEU A 114 9.33 10.29 -4.19
C LEU A 114 7.80 10.25 -4.24
N GLY A 115 7.14 11.39 -4.28
CA GLY A 115 5.69 11.49 -4.20
C GLY A 115 5.10 10.85 -2.94
N SER A 116 3.91 10.33 -3.08
CA SER A 116 3.20 9.58 -2.04
C SER A 116 2.64 8.27 -2.60
N ILE A 117 2.17 7.39 -1.73
CA ILE A 117 1.28 6.30 -2.14
C ILE A 117 -0.13 6.90 -2.30
N PHE A 118 -0.79 6.60 -3.41
CA PHE A 118 -2.11 7.15 -3.69
C PHE A 118 -3.02 6.16 -4.42
N ALA A 119 -4.33 6.31 -4.24
CA ALA A 119 -5.35 5.53 -4.93
C ALA A 119 -5.74 6.20 -6.26
N THR A 120 -6.30 5.43 -7.19
CA THR A 120 -6.83 5.98 -8.45
C THR A 120 -7.89 7.06 -8.15
N ALA A 121 -7.75 8.22 -8.79
CA ALA A 121 -8.70 9.32 -8.62
C ALA A 121 -10.13 8.90 -8.97
N GLY A 122 -11.07 9.31 -8.13
CA GLY A 122 -12.48 8.97 -8.27
C GLY A 122 -12.85 7.57 -7.79
N THR A 123 -11.88 6.77 -7.27
CA THR A 123 -12.20 5.50 -6.60
C THR A 123 -12.84 5.77 -5.24
N ASP A 124 -13.63 4.79 -4.82
CA ASP A 124 -14.19 4.75 -3.47
C ASP A 124 -13.75 3.42 -2.85
N PHE A 125 -13.33 3.46 -1.57
CA PHE A 125 -12.81 2.27 -0.88
C PHE A 125 -13.88 1.19 -0.65
N GLU A 126 -15.14 1.45 -1.00
CA GLU A 126 -16.22 0.46 -1.03
C GLU A 126 -16.24 -0.38 -2.33
N GLU A 127 -15.50 0.04 -3.38
CA GLU A 127 -15.42 -0.72 -4.63
C GLU A 127 -14.77 -2.10 -4.46
N SER A 128 -15.10 -3.01 -5.39
CA SER A 128 -14.53 -4.38 -5.41
C SER A 128 -13.06 -4.39 -5.81
N HIS A 129 -12.62 -3.41 -6.60
CA HIS A 129 -11.24 -3.26 -7.07
C HIS A 129 -10.69 -1.88 -6.74
N ILE A 130 -9.61 -1.85 -5.97
CA ILE A 130 -8.91 -0.62 -5.58
C ILE A 130 -7.47 -0.72 -6.06
N ILE A 131 -6.99 0.31 -6.77
CA ILE A 131 -5.62 0.36 -7.28
C ILE A 131 -4.85 1.43 -6.53
N LEU A 132 -3.73 1.03 -5.94
CA LEU A 132 -2.78 1.89 -5.25
C LEU A 132 -1.50 2.02 -6.07
N TYR A 133 -1.02 3.24 -6.22
CA TYR A 133 0.19 3.58 -6.95
C TYR A 133 1.29 4.08 -6.04
N GLY A 134 2.52 3.81 -6.40
CA GLY A 134 3.71 4.34 -5.74
C GLY A 134 4.94 4.21 -6.63
N HIS A 135 5.91 5.11 -6.46
CA HIS A 135 7.13 5.07 -7.24
C HIS A 135 8.00 3.85 -6.95
N ASN A 136 8.68 3.35 -8.00
CA ASN A 136 9.73 2.33 -7.90
C ASN A 136 11.07 3.00 -7.55
N MET A 137 11.28 3.35 -6.29
CA MET A 137 12.53 3.94 -5.86
C MET A 137 13.65 2.89 -5.79
N ALA A 138 14.85 3.25 -6.28
CA ALA A 138 16.02 2.37 -6.23
C ALA A 138 16.41 2.02 -4.79
N SER A 139 16.17 2.92 -3.83
CA SER A 139 16.36 2.72 -2.38
C SER A 139 15.39 1.70 -1.77
N GLY A 140 14.36 1.26 -2.50
CA GLY A 140 13.32 0.36 -2.01
C GLY A 140 12.15 1.06 -1.33
N LYS A 141 12.19 2.39 -1.17
CA LYS A 141 11.11 3.19 -0.61
C LYS A 141 9.91 3.25 -1.55
N MET A 142 8.82 3.82 -1.09
CA MET A 142 7.53 3.78 -1.75
C MET A 142 7.21 2.34 -2.17
N PHE A 143 6.92 2.08 -3.43
CA PHE A 143 6.70 0.72 -3.93
C PHE A 143 7.97 0.07 -4.54
N GLY A 144 9.15 0.67 -4.36
CA GLY A 144 10.42 0.14 -4.87
C GLY A 144 10.82 -1.23 -4.31
N SER A 145 10.37 -1.58 -3.09
CA SER A 145 10.61 -2.89 -2.48
C SER A 145 9.66 -3.99 -2.99
N LEU A 146 8.56 -3.65 -3.68
CA LEU A 146 7.63 -4.64 -4.24
C LEU A 146 8.29 -5.59 -5.23
N LYS A 147 9.41 -5.21 -5.85
CA LYS A 147 10.21 -6.10 -6.71
C LYS A 147 10.71 -7.37 -6.00
N LYS A 148 10.74 -7.41 -4.66
CA LYS A 148 11.07 -8.62 -3.89
C LYS A 148 10.05 -9.73 -4.11
N TYR A 149 8.82 -9.38 -4.48
CA TYR A 149 7.74 -10.34 -4.72
C TYR A 149 7.87 -11.09 -6.05
N HIS A 150 8.85 -10.80 -6.90
CA HIS A 150 9.25 -11.72 -7.96
C HIS A 150 9.81 -13.05 -7.40
N ASP A 151 10.27 -13.04 -6.14
CA ASP A 151 10.70 -14.22 -5.42
C ASP A 151 9.50 -14.84 -4.68
N LYS A 152 9.16 -16.09 -5.07
CA LYS A 152 8.08 -16.86 -4.45
C LYS A 152 8.34 -17.13 -2.95
N ASP A 153 9.59 -17.34 -2.55
CA ASP A 153 9.93 -17.61 -1.15
C ASP A 153 9.76 -16.36 -0.29
N PHE A 154 10.09 -15.18 -0.84
CA PHE A 154 9.78 -13.92 -0.18
C PHE A 154 8.25 -13.74 0.00
N ARG A 155 7.45 -14.01 -1.05
CA ARG A 155 5.99 -13.96 -0.95
C ARG A 155 5.44 -14.96 0.07
N ASN A 156 5.99 -16.18 0.15
CA ASN A 156 5.54 -17.19 1.12
C ASN A 156 5.86 -16.79 2.57
N THR A 157 6.96 -16.05 2.77
CA THR A 157 7.35 -15.51 4.08
C THR A 157 6.49 -14.31 4.49
N TYR A 158 6.12 -13.45 3.53
CA TYR A 158 5.35 -12.24 3.75
C TYR A 158 4.11 -12.22 2.84
N PRO A 159 3.12 -13.08 3.11
CA PRO A 159 2.00 -13.28 2.19
C PRO A 159 0.92 -12.19 2.25
N TYR A 160 0.99 -11.26 3.20
CA TYR A 160 -0.09 -10.32 3.46
C TYR A 160 0.29 -8.86 3.20
N VAL A 161 -0.73 -8.10 2.82
CA VAL A 161 -0.77 -6.65 2.80
C VAL A 161 -1.88 -6.22 3.76
N TYR A 162 -1.63 -5.20 4.57
CA TYR A 162 -2.64 -4.62 5.46
C TYR A 162 -3.02 -3.24 4.96
N VAL A 163 -4.33 -3.02 4.87
CA VAL A 163 -4.89 -1.72 4.49
C VAL A 163 -5.85 -1.28 5.60
N TYR A 164 -5.58 -0.13 6.16
CA TYR A 164 -6.38 0.49 7.21
C TYR A 164 -7.16 1.64 6.60
N THR A 165 -8.44 1.72 6.88
CA THR A 165 -9.31 2.86 6.57
C THR A 165 -9.92 3.39 7.87
N PRO A 166 -10.59 4.54 7.87
CA PRO A 166 -11.28 5.02 9.06
C PRO A 166 -12.29 4.04 9.65
N GLU A 167 -12.89 3.19 8.81
CA GLU A 167 -13.98 2.28 9.18
C GLU A 167 -13.53 0.84 9.34
N THR A 168 -12.49 0.42 8.60
CA THR A 168 -12.17 -1.01 8.48
C THR A 168 -10.68 -1.24 8.31
N THR A 169 -10.14 -2.23 9.01
CA THR A 169 -8.81 -2.80 8.75
C THR A 169 -8.97 -4.07 7.91
N TYR A 170 -8.23 -4.16 6.81
CA TYR A 170 -8.22 -5.30 5.90
C TYR A 170 -6.92 -6.07 5.98
N THR A 171 -6.99 -7.41 6.14
CA THR A 171 -5.90 -8.32 5.83
C THR A 171 -6.09 -8.86 4.42
N CYS A 172 -5.13 -8.60 3.54
CA CYS A 172 -5.22 -8.98 2.13
C CYS A 172 -4.11 -9.95 1.77
N ALA A 173 -4.46 -11.14 1.31
CA ALA A 173 -3.50 -12.17 0.90
C ALA A 173 -3.07 -11.96 -0.56
N ILE A 174 -1.77 -11.90 -0.81
CA ILE A 174 -1.22 -11.76 -2.17
C ILE A 174 -1.47 -13.05 -2.94
N TYR A 175 -2.24 -12.96 -4.03
CA TYR A 175 -2.61 -14.12 -4.85
C TYR A 175 -2.03 -14.08 -6.26
N SER A 176 -1.55 -12.91 -6.73
CA SER A 176 -0.98 -12.80 -8.07
C SER A 176 0.09 -11.69 -8.13
N VAL A 177 1.20 -11.98 -8.80
CA VAL A 177 2.34 -11.06 -9.00
C VAL A 177 2.81 -11.23 -10.44
N TYR A 178 2.86 -10.15 -11.21
CA TYR A 178 3.39 -10.15 -12.58
C TYR A 178 3.66 -8.74 -13.10
N SER A 179 4.32 -8.65 -14.25
CA SER A 179 4.52 -7.39 -14.97
C SER A 179 3.59 -7.30 -16.16
N THR A 180 2.92 -6.14 -16.32
CA THR A 180 2.00 -5.85 -17.42
C THR A 180 2.20 -4.45 -17.97
N ARG A 181 1.60 -4.14 -19.12
CA ARG A 181 1.62 -2.78 -19.67
C ARG A 181 0.68 -1.86 -18.88
N TYR A 182 1.06 -0.56 -18.79
CA TYR A 182 0.25 0.46 -18.09
C TYR A 182 -1.14 0.68 -18.71
N ASP A 183 -1.34 0.27 -19.96
CA ASP A 183 -2.59 0.40 -20.73
C ASP A 183 -3.37 -0.92 -20.84
N SER A 184 -3.08 -1.92 -19.97
CA SER A 184 -3.78 -3.20 -19.96
C SER A 184 -5.08 -3.11 -19.15
N ASP A 185 -5.99 -4.05 -19.41
CA ASP A 185 -7.32 -4.14 -18.77
C ASP A 185 -7.24 -4.40 -17.25
N VAL A 186 -6.06 -4.74 -16.73
CA VAL A 186 -5.83 -4.93 -15.29
C VAL A 186 -6.13 -3.65 -14.48
N PHE A 187 -6.05 -2.48 -15.11
CA PHE A 187 -6.33 -1.19 -14.47
C PHE A 187 -7.80 -0.73 -14.60
N THR A 188 -8.69 -1.61 -15.08
CA THR A 188 -10.13 -1.32 -15.15
C THR A 188 -10.74 -1.28 -13.74
N LEU A 189 -11.56 -0.28 -13.49
CA LEU A 189 -12.32 -0.08 -12.25
C LEU A 189 -13.83 -0.25 -12.48
N GLY A 190 -14.60 -0.12 -11.40
CA GLY A 190 -16.08 -0.11 -11.45
C GLY A 190 -16.71 -1.48 -11.62
N TYR A 191 -15.98 -2.55 -11.31
CA TYR A 191 -16.56 -3.89 -11.26
C TYR A 191 -17.57 -4.02 -10.12
N LYS A 192 -18.72 -4.61 -10.43
CA LYS A 192 -19.65 -5.02 -9.39
C LYS A 192 -19.18 -6.36 -8.80
N GLY A 193 -19.02 -6.41 -7.50
CA GLY A 193 -18.64 -7.64 -6.79
C GLY A 193 -19.58 -8.80 -7.13
N ASP A 194 -19.03 -10.00 -7.22
CA ASP A 194 -19.70 -11.26 -7.58
C ASP A 194 -20.28 -11.28 -9.02
N SER A 195 -20.00 -10.26 -9.87
CA SER A 195 -20.37 -10.29 -11.30
C SER A 195 -19.47 -11.24 -12.09
N GLU A 196 -19.97 -11.70 -13.26
CA GLU A 196 -19.18 -12.58 -14.13
C GLU A 196 -17.95 -11.85 -14.72
N GLU A 197 -18.07 -10.55 -15.03
CA GLU A 197 -16.97 -9.73 -15.51
C GLU A 197 -15.87 -9.60 -14.45
N TRP A 198 -16.27 -9.45 -13.17
CA TRP A 198 -15.33 -9.40 -12.04
C TRP A 198 -14.60 -10.73 -11.85
N LYS A 199 -15.33 -11.84 -11.88
CA LYS A 199 -14.74 -13.19 -11.78
C LYS A 199 -13.81 -13.50 -12.94
N GLN A 200 -14.17 -13.06 -14.15
CA GLN A 200 -13.29 -13.21 -15.32
C GLN A 200 -12.02 -12.41 -15.15
N TRP A 201 -12.09 -11.16 -14.73
CA TRP A 201 -10.91 -10.33 -14.44
C TRP A 201 -10.00 -10.99 -13.38
N ILE A 202 -10.56 -11.51 -12.29
CA ILE A 202 -9.81 -12.26 -11.27
C ILE A 202 -9.13 -13.48 -11.90
N ALA A 203 -9.84 -14.26 -12.69
CA ALA A 203 -9.27 -15.45 -13.33
C ALA A 203 -8.10 -15.09 -14.27
N GLU A 204 -8.20 -13.99 -15.01
CA GLU A 204 -7.11 -13.48 -15.86
C GLU A 204 -5.90 -13.04 -15.02
N THR A 205 -6.10 -12.37 -13.89
CA THR A 205 -4.99 -11.99 -13.01
C THR A 205 -4.30 -13.20 -12.37
N VAL A 206 -5.04 -14.24 -12.02
CA VAL A 206 -4.48 -15.53 -11.55
C VAL A 206 -3.68 -16.20 -12.67
N GLN A 207 -4.20 -16.23 -13.90
CA GLN A 207 -3.52 -16.85 -15.05
C GLN A 207 -2.22 -16.15 -15.42
N ASN A 208 -2.14 -14.83 -15.24
CA ASN A 208 -0.97 -14.01 -15.56
C ASN A 208 0.12 -14.07 -14.49
N ALA A 209 -0.15 -14.66 -13.32
CA ALA A 209 0.79 -14.72 -12.21
C ALA A 209 2.10 -15.45 -12.59
N GLU A 210 3.24 -14.91 -12.19
CA GLU A 210 4.57 -15.51 -12.42
C GLU A 210 4.73 -16.87 -11.73
N TYR A 211 3.95 -17.10 -10.65
CA TYR A 211 3.94 -18.34 -9.89
C TYR A 211 2.60 -18.53 -9.18
N ASP A 212 2.27 -19.75 -8.87
CA ASP A 212 1.07 -20.11 -8.11
C ASP A 212 1.26 -19.73 -6.64
N CYS A 213 0.35 -18.89 -6.13
CA CYS A 213 0.26 -18.48 -4.73
C CYS A 213 -0.61 -19.40 -3.87
N ASN A 214 -1.24 -20.42 -4.45
CA ASN A 214 -2.21 -21.32 -3.79
C ASN A 214 -3.40 -20.57 -3.14
N ILE A 215 -3.81 -19.45 -3.74
CA ILE A 215 -4.99 -18.67 -3.33
C ILE A 215 -5.89 -18.51 -4.56
N ALA A 216 -7.16 -18.85 -4.38
CA ALA A 216 -8.17 -18.75 -5.43
C ALA A 216 -9.30 -17.81 -4.97
N PRO A 217 -9.26 -16.51 -5.31
CA PRO A 217 -10.34 -15.60 -4.99
C PRO A 217 -11.66 -16.03 -5.65
N THR A 218 -12.79 -15.83 -4.98
CA THR A 218 -14.11 -16.30 -5.44
C THR A 218 -14.88 -15.23 -6.22
N GLY A 219 -14.43 -13.97 -6.15
CA GLY A 219 -15.10 -12.80 -6.72
C GLY A 219 -16.06 -12.10 -5.75
N LYS A 220 -16.19 -12.58 -4.52
CA LYS A 220 -16.96 -11.91 -3.47
C LYS A 220 -16.13 -10.94 -2.66
N GLU A 221 -14.84 -11.17 -2.67
CA GLU A 221 -13.86 -10.42 -1.91
C GLU A 221 -13.44 -9.14 -2.67
N LYS A 222 -13.01 -8.15 -1.91
CA LYS A 222 -12.35 -6.94 -2.43
C LYS A 222 -10.90 -7.27 -2.80
N VAL A 223 -10.39 -6.68 -3.88
CA VAL A 223 -9.00 -6.81 -4.32
C VAL A 223 -8.32 -5.46 -4.31
N PHE A 224 -7.16 -5.41 -3.68
CA PHE A 224 -6.22 -4.31 -3.77
C PHE A 224 -5.11 -4.66 -4.77
N THR A 225 -4.90 -3.78 -5.74
CA THR A 225 -3.80 -3.87 -6.70
C THR A 225 -2.75 -2.84 -6.37
N LEU A 226 -1.53 -3.28 -6.03
CA LEU A 226 -0.38 -2.41 -5.84
C LEU A 226 0.36 -2.30 -7.16
N SER A 227 0.53 -1.09 -7.70
CA SER A 227 1.15 -0.85 -9.01
C SER A 227 2.35 0.08 -8.92
N THR A 228 3.46 -0.34 -9.52
CA THR A 228 4.67 0.48 -9.65
C THR A 228 5.36 0.30 -11.00
N CYS A 229 6.25 1.23 -11.37
CA CYS A 229 7.01 1.13 -12.61
C CYS A 229 8.01 -0.05 -12.58
N VAL A 230 8.27 -0.65 -13.73
CA VAL A 230 9.37 -1.61 -13.91
C VAL A 230 10.63 -0.82 -14.32
N GLY A 231 11.77 -1.12 -13.68
CA GLY A 231 13.03 -0.42 -13.91
C GLY A 231 12.96 1.05 -13.48
N ASP A 232 13.46 1.94 -14.32
CA ASP A 232 13.49 3.40 -14.08
C ASP A 232 12.20 4.13 -14.52
N GLY A 233 11.17 3.37 -14.95
CA GLY A 233 9.92 3.92 -15.45
C GLY A 233 9.94 4.40 -16.91
N SER A 234 11.07 4.28 -17.62
CA SER A 234 11.19 4.65 -19.03
C SER A 234 10.44 3.70 -19.98
N ASN A 235 10.13 2.49 -19.50
CA ASN A 235 9.38 1.50 -20.26
C ASN A 235 7.88 1.50 -19.91
N PRO A 236 7.01 0.93 -20.77
CA PRO A 236 5.56 0.93 -20.55
C PRO A 236 5.08 -0.11 -19.53
N TYR A 237 5.97 -0.86 -18.89
CA TYR A 237 5.58 -1.94 -17.98
C TYR A 237 5.43 -1.46 -16.56
N ARG A 238 4.51 -2.14 -15.85
CA ARG A 238 4.24 -1.98 -14.42
C ARG A 238 4.33 -3.34 -13.75
N LEU A 239 4.98 -3.40 -12.60
CA LEU A 239 4.80 -4.52 -11.67
C LEU A 239 3.46 -4.32 -10.97
N VAL A 240 2.63 -5.36 -11.00
CA VAL A 240 1.35 -5.40 -10.27
C VAL A 240 1.37 -6.56 -9.28
N ILE A 241 0.86 -6.28 -8.09
CA ILE A 241 0.65 -7.25 -7.03
C ILE A 241 -0.83 -7.18 -6.66
N HIS A 242 -1.55 -8.29 -6.83
CA HIS A 242 -2.96 -8.37 -6.47
C HIS A 242 -3.10 -9.09 -5.13
N ALA A 243 -3.75 -8.44 -4.19
CA ALA A 243 -4.02 -8.96 -2.87
C ALA A 243 -5.54 -8.96 -2.61
N VAL A 244 -6.06 -10.13 -2.26
CA VAL A 244 -7.50 -10.35 -2.00
C VAL A 244 -7.77 -10.29 -0.50
N THR A 245 -8.84 -9.62 -0.09
CA THR A 245 -9.24 -9.55 1.32
C THR A 245 -9.59 -10.93 1.85
N VAL A 246 -8.90 -11.37 2.91
CA VAL A 246 -9.13 -12.66 3.58
C VAL A 246 -9.70 -12.48 5.00
N ALA A 247 -9.46 -11.33 5.62
CA ALA A 247 -10.06 -10.94 6.88
C ALA A 247 -10.27 -9.42 6.91
N GLN A 248 -11.25 -8.99 7.72
CA GLN A 248 -11.48 -7.58 7.99
C GLN A 248 -11.96 -7.40 9.42
N LYS A 249 -11.64 -6.24 10.01
CA LYS A 249 -12.06 -5.81 11.35
C LYS A 249 -12.63 -4.41 11.25
N GLU A 250 -13.85 -4.22 11.71
CA GLU A 250 -14.44 -2.88 11.81
C GLU A 250 -13.74 -2.09 12.93
N VAL A 251 -13.41 -0.85 12.64
CA VAL A 251 -12.85 0.08 13.63
C VAL A 251 -13.98 0.59 14.51
N ALA A 252 -13.88 0.34 15.80
CA ALA A 252 -14.88 0.84 16.76
C ALA A 252 -14.81 2.38 16.81
N ASN A 253 -15.83 3.05 16.22
CA ASN A 253 -15.96 4.50 16.33
C ASN A 253 -16.39 4.87 17.74
N ALA A 254 -15.53 5.54 18.49
CA ALA A 254 -15.83 6.05 19.83
C ALA A 254 -17.04 7.01 19.89
N GLU A 255 -17.53 7.50 18.75
CA GLU A 255 -18.67 8.43 18.69
C GLU A 255 -20.06 7.75 18.62
N LYS A 256 -20.14 6.43 18.36
CA LYS A 256 -21.45 5.73 18.32
C LYS A 256 -21.99 5.33 19.69
N GLU A 257 -21.18 5.38 20.76
CA GLU A 257 -21.61 5.02 22.13
C GLU A 257 -22.16 6.20 22.93
N ALA A 258 -22.20 7.42 22.36
CA ALA A 258 -22.67 8.65 23.04
C ALA A 258 -24.02 9.17 22.54
N SER A 259 -24.85 8.34 21.89
CA SER A 259 -26.18 8.74 21.40
C SER A 259 -27.31 7.98 22.05
#